data_6d75fa2100396558e05b50010dbe7f32
#
_entry.id   6d75fa2100396558e05b50010dbe7f32
#
_cell.length_a   1.000
_cell.length_b   1.000
_cell.length_c   1.000
_cell.angle_alpha   90.00
_cell.angle_beta   90.00
_cell.angle_gamma   90.00
#
_symmetry.space_group_name_H-M   'P 1'
#
loop_
_entity.id
_entity.type
_entity.pdbx_description
1 polymer ?
#
loop_
_entity_poly.entity_id
_entity_poly.type
_entity_poly.pdbx_seq_one_letter_code
_entity_poly.pdbx_strand_id
1 'polypeptide(L)'
;MLFRSLAKSGKRVLCLDMDVGLRNLDLALGMTDCALMDFTDVLFGRCTLARAAVEHPKLSGLFLLTAPVHFDRQAITTEAMQALMKQILNQYDFCLIDCPAGIGQGFHLAASCADRAILTVTNDTAALRDAQQVVLQLRPYGLPAKLVVNRVSRWMVRKIQMNVDDAMDMAGLPLLGVVPDDRKVPVANVKGELLVTQQNRGAARGYANIAQRLCGKRVPIGWK
;
A
#
# COMPACT_ATOMS: atom_id res chain seq x y z
N MET A 1 -0.95 -6.82 2.44
CA MET A 1 -0.78 -7.21 3.87
C MET A 1 -1.16 -6.09 4.84
N LEU A 2 -0.67 -4.86 4.66
CA LEU A 2 -0.97 -3.72 5.54
C LEU A 2 -2.48 -3.41 5.63
N PHE A 3 -3.16 -3.32 4.49
CA PHE A 3 -4.60 -3.07 4.41
C PHE A 3 -5.42 -4.10 5.21
N ARG A 4 -5.02 -5.38 5.16
CA ARG A 4 -5.66 -6.45 5.96
C ARG A 4 -5.48 -6.21 7.47
N SER A 5 -4.33 -5.70 7.88
CA SER A 5 -4.05 -5.39 9.30
C SER A 5 -4.88 -4.21 9.81
N LEU A 6 -5.09 -3.19 8.97
CA LEU A 6 -5.96 -2.06 9.27
C LEU A 6 -7.44 -2.48 9.38
N ALA A 7 -7.96 -3.24 8.40
CA ALA A 7 -9.33 -3.75 8.45
C ALA A 7 -9.57 -4.63 9.68
N LYS A 8 -8.63 -5.52 10.01
CA LYS A 8 -8.70 -6.36 11.22
C LYS A 8 -8.70 -5.53 12.52
N SER A 9 -8.20 -4.31 12.51
CA SER A 9 -8.29 -3.39 13.66
C SER A 9 -9.62 -2.62 13.75
N GLY A 10 -10.62 -3.01 12.96
CA GLY A 10 -11.96 -2.41 12.94
C GLY A 10 -12.09 -1.17 12.07
N LYS A 11 -11.12 -0.91 11.18
CA LYS A 11 -11.14 0.22 10.25
C LYS A 11 -11.80 -0.15 8.92
N ARG A 12 -12.57 0.78 8.35
CA ARG A 12 -13.03 0.68 6.96
C ARG A 12 -11.92 1.11 6.04
N VAL A 13 -11.40 0.18 5.24
CA VAL A 13 -10.20 0.36 4.40
C VAL A 13 -10.56 0.14 2.96
N LEU A 14 -10.34 1.14 2.11
CA LEU A 14 -10.38 0.99 0.66
C LEU A 14 -8.96 0.77 0.13
N CYS A 15 -8.77 -0.25 -0.68
CA CYS A 15 -7.59 -0.43 -1.51
C CYS A 15 -7.92 0.07 -2.91
N LEU A 16 -7.27 1.15 -3.33
CA LEU A 16 -7.41 1.72 -4.66
C LEU A 16 -6.23 1.28 -5.51
N ASP A 17 -6.50 0.46 -6.52
CA ASP A 17 -5.51 0.06 -7.51
C ASP A 17 -5.37 1.18 -8.56
N MET A 18 -4.17 1.75 -8.70
CA MET A 18 -3.85 2.73 -9.73
C MET A 18 -2.88 2.19 -10.78
N ASP A 19 -2.58 0.88 -10.76
CA ASP A 19 -1.72 0.24 -11.77
C ASP A 19 -2.55 -0.16 -13.01
N VAL A 20 -2.88 0.87 -13.78
CA VAL A 20 -3.65 0.72 -15.02
C VAL A 20 -2.94 -0.22 -16.00
N GLY A 21 -3.63 -1.26 -16.42
CA GLY A 21 -3.15 -2.27 -17.36
C GLY A 21 -2.63 -3.55 -16.71
N LEU A 22 -1.91 -3.50 -15.57
CA LEU A 22 -1.43 -4.70 -14.89
C LEU A 22 -2.43 -5.25 -13.87
N ARG A 23 -3.08 -4.38 -13.11
CA ARG A 23 -4.20 -4.73 -12.22
C ARG A 23 -3.94 -5.99 -11.38
N ASN A 24 -2.93 -5.93 -10.52
CA ASN A 24 -2.50 -7.09 -9.73
C ASN A 24 -2.98 -7.05 -8.27
N LEU A 25 -3.63 -5.98 -7.83
CA LEU A 25 -4.02 -5.82 -6.44
C LEU A 25 -5.14 -6.79 -6.03
N ASP A 26 -6.05 -7.11 -6.92
CA ASP A 26 -7.11 -8.12 -6.74
C ASP A 26 -6.53 -9.52 -6.47
N LEU A 27 -5.49 -9.93 -7.22
CA LEU A 27 -4.74 -11.17 -6.97
C LEU A 27 -4.10 -11.16 -5.58
N ALA A 28 -3.42 -10.06 -5.22
CA ALA A 28 -2.77 -9.91 -3.92
C ALA A 28 -3.78 -9.93 -2.76
N LEU A 29 -5.02 -9.51 -3.00
CA LEU A 29 -6.11 -9.54 -2.04
C LEU A 29 -6.84 -10.91 -1.99
N GLY A 30 -6.70 -11.75 -3.02
CA GLY A 30 -7.51 -12.96 -3.20
C GLY A 30 -8.95 -12.62 -3.57
N MET A 31 -9.14 -11.56 -4.37
CA MET A 31 -10.42 -11.03 -4.85
C MET A 31 -10.51 -11.05 -6.38
N THR A 32 -9.81 -11.98 -7.02
CA THR A 32 -9.84 -12.15 -8.47
C THR A 32 -11.27 -12.28 -8.95
N ASP A 33 -11.61 -11.57 -10.02
CA ASP A 33 -12.93 -11.55 -10.66
C ASP A 33 -14.11 -11.07 -9.77
N CYS A 34 -13.83 -10.51 -8.59
CA CYS A 34 -14.88 -9.98 -7.72
C CYS A 34 -15.40 -8.61 -8.17
N ALA A 35 -14.61 -7.82 -8.89
CA ALA A 35 -14.96 -6.45 -9.29
C ALA A 35 -15.33 -6.36 -10.76
N LEU A 36 -16.56 -5.92 -11.04
CA LEU A 36 -17.09 -5.69 -12.40
C LEU A 36 -16.88 -4.26 -12.89
N MET A 37 -16.71 -3.31 -11.96
CA MET A 37 -16.52 -1.88 -12.21
C MET A 37 -15.18 -1.44 -11.66
N ASP A 38 -14.61 -0.41 -12.26
CA ASP A 38 -13.32 0.17 -11.85
C ASP A 38 -13.45 1.64 -11.42
N PHE A 39 -12.33 2.26 -10.99
CA PHE A 39 -12.38 3.63 -10.51
C PHE A 39 -12.76 4.63 -11.62
N THR A 40 -12.51 4.32 -12.89
CA THR A 40 -12.88 5.20 -14.00
C THR A 40 -14.39 5.20 -14.25
N ASP A 41 -15.08 4.11 -13.93
CA ASP A 41 -16.55 4.07 -13.98
C ASP A 41 -17.16 5.06 -12.99
N VAL A 42 -16.53 5.22 -11.82
CA VAL A 42 -16.93 6.22 -10.83
C VAL A 42 -16.58 7.63 -11.30
N LEU A 43 -15.36 7.83 -11.82
CA LEU A 43 -14.91 9.15 -12.33
C LEU A 43 -15.80 9.71 -13.42
N PHE A 44 -16.28 8.83 -14.34
CA PHE A 44 -17.13 9.24 -15.46
C PHE A 44 -18.63 9.12 -15.15
N GLY A 45 -19.01 8.88 -13.89
CA GLY A 45 -20.40 8.85 -13.46
C GLY A 45 -21.19 7.65 -14.00
N ARG A 46 -20.51 6.60 -14.51
CA ARG A 46 -21.17 5.35 -14.99
C ARG A 46 -21.71 4.51 -13.85
N CYS A 47 -21.13 4.62 -12.66
CA CYS A 47 -21.65 4.00 -11.45
C CYS A 47 -21.27 4.81 -10.19
N THR A 48 -21.88 4.47 -9.06
CA THR A 48 -21.53 5.05 -7.75
C THR A 48 -20.31 4.36 -7.15
N LEU A 49 -19.57 5.07 -6.28
CA LEU A 49 -18.47 4.48 -5.51
C LEU A 49 -18.90 3.22 -4.74
N ALA A 50 -20.08 3.25 -4.12
CA ALA A 50 -20.61 2.11 -3.36
C ALA A 50 -20.88 0.86 -4.22
N ARG A 51 -21.09 1.03 -5.53
CA ARG A 51 -21.25 -0.08 -6.47
C ARG A 51 -19.94 -0.60 -7.02
N ALA A 52 -18.95 0.29 -7.21
CA ALA A 52 -17.64 -0.07 -7.75
C ALA A 52 -16.70 -0.67 -6.69
N ALA A 53 -16.78 -0.18 -5.44
CA ALA A 53 -15.97 -0.67 -4.34
C ALA A 53 -16.54 -1.99 -3.79
N VAL A 54 -15.81 -3.08 -3.99
CA VAL A 54 -16.25 -4.43 -3.61
C VAL A 54 -15.67 -4.81 -2.26
N GLU A 55 -16.53 -5.23 -1.31
CA GLU A 55 -16.08 -5.71 -0.01
C GLU A 55 -15.44 -7.09 -0.12
N HIS A 56 -14.36 -7.30 0.64
CA HIS A 56 -13.64 -8.57 0.67
C HIS A 56 -14.50 -9.68 1.30
N PRO A 57 -14.70 -10.85 0.63
CA PRO A 57 -15.67 -11.85 1.04
C PRO A 57 -15.38 -12.51 2.41
N LYS A 58 -14.12 -12.47 2.86
CA LYS A 58 -13.67 -13.10 4.12
C LYS A 58 -13.19 -12.10 5.17
N LEU A 59 -13.20 -10.80 4.90
CA LEU A 59 -12.69 -9.79 5.83
C LEU A 59 -13.53 -8.52 5.72
N SER A 60 -14.48 -8.40 6.62
CA SER A 60 -15.33 -7.22 6.70
C SER A 60 -14.53 -5.93 6.93
N GLY A 61 -14.97 -4.85 6.31
CA GLY A 61 -14.32 -3.55 6.37
C GLY A 61 -13.14 -3.37 5.42
N LEU A 62 -12.76 -4.39 4.64
CA LEU A 62 -11.77 -4.27 3.58
C LEU A 62 -12.48 -4.21 2.22
N PHE A 63 -12.19 -3.19 1.43
CA PHE A 63 -12.80 -2.96 0.12
C PHE A 63 -11.71 -2.80 -0.94
N LEU A 64 -12.04 -3.19 -2.16
CA LEU A 64 -11.21 -3.05 -3.35
C LEU A 64 -11.93 -2.18 -4.37
N LEU A 65 -11.24 -1.18 -4.91
CA LEU A 65 -11.61 -0.43 -6.09
C LEU A 65 -10.50 -0.61 -7.12
N THR A 66 -10.80 -1.30 -8.22
CA THR A 66 -9.80 -1.73 -9.19
C THR A 66 -9.43 -0.65 -10.19
N ALA A 67 -8.25 -0.82 -10.83
CA ALA A 67 -7.88 -0.10 -12.04
C ALA A 67 -8.61 -0.68 -13.28
N PRO A 68 -8.81 0.12 -14.34
CA PRO A 68 -9.24 -0.37 -15.64
C PRO A 68 -8.12 -1.19 -16.31
N VAL A 69 -8.52 -2.18 -17.12
CA VAL A 69 -7.57 -2.99 -17.91
C VAL A 69 -7.02 -2.19 -19.09
N HIS A 70 -7.89 -1.42 -19.74
CA HIS A 70 -7.54 -0.59 -20.89
C HIS A 70 -8.10 0.81 -20.69
N PHE A 71 -7.22 1.79 -20.61
CA PHE A 71 -7.63 3.17 -20.45
C PHE A 71 -6.53 4.14 -20.91
N ASP A 72 -6.96 5.24 -21.56
CA ASP A 72 -6.06 6.35 -21.83
C ASP A 72 -5.82 7.15 -20.55
N ARG A 73 -4.62 6.98 -19.98
CA ARG A 73 -4.22 7.66 -18.72
C ARG A 73 -4.30 9.18 -18.83
N GLN A 74 -4.21 9.76 -20.03
CA GLN A 74 -4.29 11.21 -20.24
C GLN A 74 -5.70 11.77 -19.99
N ALA A 75 -6.73 10.92 -20.07
CA ALA A 75 -8.11 11.32 -19.79
C ALA A 75 -8.44 11.41 -18.28
N ILE A 76 -7.54 10.99 -17.39
CA ILE A 76 -7.71 11.09 -15.94
C ILE A 76 -7.04 12.38 -15.45
N THR A 77 -7.85 13.37 -15.08
CA THR A 77 -7.33 14.62 -14.53
C THR A 77 -7.13 14.56 -13.02
N THR A 78 -6.25 15.40 -12.50
CA THR A 78 -6.01 15.53 -11.06
C THR A 78 -7.29 15.96 -10.32
N GLU A 79 -8.08 16.86 -10.90
CA GLU A 79 -9.32 17.37 -10.34
C GLU A 79 -10.37 16.26 -10.20
N ALA A 80 -10.52 15.42 -11.23
CA ALA A 80 -11.42 14.26 -11.19
C ALA A 80 -11.02 13.27 -10.09
N MET A 81 -9.72 12.96 -9.98
CA MET A 81 -9.20 12.11 -8.92
C MET A 81 -9.40 12.71 -7.53
N GLN A 82 -9.17 14.01 -7.36
CA GLN A 82 -9.42 14.68 -6.08
C GLN A 82 -10.91 14.65 -5.70
N ALA A 83 -11.82 14.76 -6.68
CA ALA A 83 -13.25 14.62 -6.43
C ALA A 83 -13.62 13.19 -5.99
N LEU A 84 -13.01 12.16 -6.60
CA LEU A 84 -13.16 10.76 -6.17
C LEU A 84 -12.62 10.58 -4.75
N MET A 85 -11.43 11.12 -4.43
CA MET A 85 -10.84 11.02 -3.09
C MET A 85 -11.73 11.66 -2.01
N LYS A 86 -12.39 12.77 -2.30
CA LYS A 86 -13.36 13.37 -1.38
C LYS A 86 -14.54 12.43 -1.08
N GLN A 87 -15.05 11.72 -2.09
CA GLN A 87 -16.10 10.71 -1.88
C GLN A 87 -15.60 9.53 -1.05
N ILE A 88 -14.37 9.08 -1.29
CA ILE A 88 -13.73 7.97 -0.57
C ILE A 88 -13.55 8.36 0.91
N LEU A 89 -13.00 9.52 1.22
CA LEU A 89 -12.73 9.99 2.58
C LEU A 89 -14.00 10.14 3.44
N ASN A 90 -15.16 10.35 2.81
CA ASN A 90 -16.44 10.38 3.52
C ASN A 90 -16.97 9.00 3.94
N GLN A 91 -16.43 7.90 3.37
CA GLN A 91 -16.96 6.56 3.55
C GLN A 91 -15.96 5.59 4.20
N TYR A 92 -14.67 5.89 4.14
CA TYR A 92 -13.58 5.00 4.59
C TYR A 92 -12.64 5.72 5.56
N ASP A 93 -12.17 5.01 6.58
CA ASP A 93 -11.15 5.52 7.51
C ASP A 93 -9.77 5.65 6.85
N PHE A 94 -9.46 4.75 5.90
CA PHE A 94 -8.22 4.71 5.14
C PHE A 94 -8.49 4.39 3.68
N CYS A 95 -7.82 5.12 2.79
CA CYS A 95 -7.63 4.73 1.40
C CYS A 95 -6.15 4.42 1.19
N LEU A 96 -5.81 3.18 0.84
CA LEU A 96 -4.46 2.81 0.46
C LEU A 96 -4.38 2.76 -1.06
N ILE A 97 -3.66 3.72 -1.62
CA ILE A 97 -3.43 3.82 -3.07
C ILE A 97 -2.25 2.91 -3.42
N ASP A 98 -2.50 1.88 -4.22
CA ASP A 98 -1.46 1.05 -4.82
C ASP A 98 -0.91 1.77 -6.05
N CYS A 99 0.26 2.35 -5.87
CA CYS A 99 0.88 3.20 -6.87
C CYS A 99 1.60 2.35 -7.93
N PRO A 100 1.45 2.66 -9.22
CA PRO A 100 2.18 1.95 -10.27
C PRO A 100 3.70 2.09 -10.10
N ALA A 101 4.44 1.13 -10.62
CA ALA A 101 5.90 1.14 -10.59
C ALA A 101 6.49 2.34 -11.36
N GLY A 102 7.63 2.84 -10.89
CA GLY A 102 8.34 3.97 -11.49
C GLY A 102 7.80 5.34 -11.08
N ILE A 103 8.33 6.38 -11.71
CA ILE A 103 8.06 7.79 -11.41
C ILE A 103 7.34 8.50 -12.58
N GLY A 104 6.49 7.76 -13.30
CA GLY A 104 5.73 8.27 -14.42
C GLY A 104 4.43 8.98 -14.02
N GLN A 105 3.58 9.24 -15.01
CA GLN A 105 2.33 9.97 -14.82
C GLN A 105 1.40 9.36 -13.75
N GLY A 106 1.30 8.02 -13.68
CA GLY A 106 0.49 7.34 -12.67
C GLY A 106 0.98 7.59 -11.24
N PHE A 107 2.31 7.64 -11.03
CA PHE A 107 2.91 8.03 -9.75
C PHE A 107 2.53 9.46 -9.37
N HIS A 108 2.67 10.41 -10.29
CA HIS A 108 2.35 11.81 -10.03
C HIS A 108 0.85 12.00 -9.74
N LEU A 109 -0.01 11.28 -10.43
CA LEU A 109 -1.45 11.29 -10.18
C LEU A 109 -1.78 10.75 -8.79
N ALA A 110 -1.19 9.61 -8.39
CA ALA A 110 -1.34 9.03 -7.06
C ALA A 110 -0.83 10.00 -5.97
N ALA A 111 0.35 10.59 -6.17
CA ALA A 111 0.94 11.55 -5.24
C ALA A 111 0.08 12.81 -5.07
N SER A 112 -0.54 13.31 -6.14
CA SER A 112 -1.42 14.50 -6.09
C SER A 112 -2.70 14.28 -5.28
N CYS A 113 -3.07 13.03 -5.02
CA CYS A 113 -4.31 12.64 -4.34
C CYS A 113 -4.07 12.10 -2.92
N ALA A 114 -2.82 11.85 -2.55
CA ALA A 114 -2.46 11.30 -1.25
C ALA A 114 -2.25 12.41 -0.20
N ASP A 115 -2.42 12.06 1.08
CA ASP A 115 -2.04 12.90 2.22
C ASP A 115 -0.74 12.45 2.89
N ARG A 116 -0.31 11.23 2.60
CA ARG A 116 0.94 10.61 3.11
C ARG A 116 1.48 9.60 2.12
N ALA A 117 2.79 9.38 2.17
CA ALA A 117 3.44 8.34 1.40
C ALA A 117 4.11 7.29 2.31
N ILE A 118 4.04 6.03 1.90
CA ILE A 118 4.76 4.93 2.53
C ILE A 118 5.69 4.34 1.47
N LEU A 119 6.99 4.51 1.66
CA LEU A 119 7.98 3.88 0.79
C LEU A 119 8.36 2.52 1.37
N THR A 120 8.14 1.48 0.58
CA THR A 120 8.50 0.11 0.97
C THR A 120 9.73 -0.32 0.19
N VAL A 121 10.80 -0.62 0.91
CA VAL A 121 12.09 -1.02 0.34
C VAL A 121 12.56 -2.36 0.91
N THR A 122 13.38 -3.06 0.18
CA THR A 122 14.25 -4.12 0.71
C THR A 122 15.55 -3.51 1.24
N ASN A 123 16.23 -4.21 2.16
CA ASN A 123 17.47 -3.71 2.76
C ASN A 123 18.67 -4.00 1.84
N ASP A 124 18.64 -3.42 0.64
CA ASP A 124 19.72 -3.45 -0.33
C ASP A 124 19.96 -2.06 -0.93
N THR A 125 21.17 -1.81 -1.38
CA THR A 125 21.64 -0.49 -1.82
C THR A 125 20.84 0.03 -3.03
N ALA A 126 20.42 -0.85 -3.94
CA ALA A 126 19.69 -0.44 -5.14
C ALA A 126 18.29 0.10 -4.76
N ALA A 127 17.54 -0.68 -3.96
CA ALA A 127 16.21 -0.27 -3.49
C ALA A 127 16.24 1.02 -2.66
N LEU A 128 17.29 1.22 -1.85
CA LEU A 128 17.45 2.45 -1.07
C LEU A 128 17.81 3.65 -1.94
N ARG A 129 18.60 3.46 -2.98
CA ARG A 129 18.91 4.50 -3.97
C ARG A 129 17.67 4.91 -4.76
N ASP A 130 16.86 3.95 -5.17
CA ASP A 130 15.58 4.21 -5.83
C ASP A 130 14.63 4.99 -4.91
N ALA A 131 14.59 4.63 -3.63
CA ALA A 131 13.81 5.36 -2.63
C ALA A 131 14.20 6.83 -2.52
N GLN A 132 15.49 7.17 -2.59
CA GLN A 132 15.95 8.56 -2.62
C GLN A 132 15.37 9.32 -3.82
N GLN A 133 15.34 8.71 -5.01
CA GLN A 133 14.75 9.32 -6.19
C GLN A 133 13.25 9.56 -6.01
N VAL A 134 12.53 8.58 -5.46
CA VAL A 134 11.09 8.74 -5.16
C VAL A 134 10.86 9.86 -4.14
N VAL A 135 11.68 9.98 -3.09
CA VAL A 135 11.58 11.07 -2.10
C VAL A 135 11.72 12.44 -2.77
N LEU A 136 12.66 12.58 -3.72
CA LEU A 136 12.83 13.83 -4.47
C LEU A 136 11.58 14.16 -5.29
N GLN A 137 10.93 13.16 -5.91
CA GLN A 137 9.71 13.35 -6.69
C GLN A 137 8.48 13.65 -5.82
N LEU A 138 8.47 13.26 -4.54
CA LEU A 138 7.38 13.56 -3.60
C LEU A 138 7.45 14.99 -3.03
N ARG A 139 8.63 15.63 -3.04
CA ARG A 139 8.82 16.99 -2.47
C ARG A 139 7.85 18.04 -3.00
N PRO A 140 7.56 18.13 -4.32
CA PRO A 140 6.64 19.13 -4.86
C PRO A 140 5.22 19.03 -4.31
N TYR A 141 4.83 17.84 -3.84
CA TYR A 141 3.50 17.57 -3.28
C TYR A 141 3.42 17.86 -1.78
N GLY A 142 4.54 18.14 -1.12
CA GLY A 142 4.57 18.36 0.34
C GLY A 142 4.15 17.15 1.18
N LEU A 143 4.21 15.94 0.61
CA LEU A 143 3.75 14.72 1.26
C LEU A 143 4.71 14.27 2.35
N PRO A 144 4.26 14.11 3.61
CA PRO A 144 5.03 13.43 4.63
C PRO A 144 5.19 11.96 4.26
N ALA A 145 6.45 11.53 4.08
CA ALA A 145 6.79 10.17 3.70
C ALA A 145 7.43 9.41 4.86
N LYS A 146 7.18 8.11 4.95
CA LYS A 146 7.80 7.20 5.92
C LYS A 146 8.28 5.92 5.26
N LEU A 147 9.34 5.35 5.84
CA LEU A 147 9.99 4.15 5.34
C LEU A 147 9.43 2.88 5.98
N VAL A 148 9.18 1.86 5.19
CA VAL A 148 9.00 0.47 5.62
C VAL A 148 10.12 -0.36 5.03
N VAL A 149 10.94 -0.95 5.89
CA VAL A 149 11.97 -1.91 5.46
C VAL A 149 11.35 -3.31 5.47
N ASN A 150 11.19 -3.86 4.28
CA ASN A 150 10.48 -5.14 4.05
C ASN A 150 11.49 -6.28 3.80
N ARG A 151 11.05 -7.52 4.08
CA ARG A 151 11.83 -8.74 3.86
C ARG A 151 13.19 -8.73 4.57
N VAL A 152 13.23 -8.17 5.78
CA VAL A 152 14.48 -8.13 6.57
C VAL A 152 14.84 -9.51 7.05
N SER A 153 15.96 -10.03 6.58
CA SER A 153 16.53 -11.31 7.01
C SER A 153 17.58 -11.08 8.08
N ARG A 154 17.48 -11.79 9.22
CA ARG A 154 18.50 -11.75 10.29
C ARG A 154 19.89 -12.15 9.79
N TRP A 155 19.95 -13.07 8.84
CA TRP A 155 21.21 -13.50 8.23
C TRP A 155 21.83 -12.37 7.40
N MET A 156 21.03 -11.67 6.57
CA MET A 156 21.53 -10.55 5.77
C MET A 156 22.04 -9.41 6.66
N VAL A 157 21.29 -9.02 7.68
CA VAL A 157 21.72 -7.97 8.62
C VAL A 157 23.08 -8.28 9.26
N ARG A 158 23.31 -9.57 9.63
CA ARG A 158 24.60 -9.98 10.20
C ARG A 158 25.75 -10.01 9.18
N LYS A 159 25.46 -10.38 7.93
CA LYS A 159 26.47 -10.55 6.88
C LYS A 159 26.85 -9.23 6.22
N ILE A 160 25.87 -8.38 5.95
CA ILE A 160 26.05 -7.14 5.19
C ILE A 160 26.39 -5.98 6.13
N GLN A 161 26.22 -6.16 7.45
CA GLN A 161 26.38 -5.12 8.49
C GLN A 161 25.52 -3.86 8.24
N MET A 162 24.60 -3.91 7.30
CA MET A 162 23.66 -2.84 7.02
C MET A 162 22.43 -3.02 7.90
N ASN A 163 22.26 -2.12 8.85
CA ASN A 163 21.15 -2.12 9.80
C ASN A 163 19.97 -1.27 9.27
N VAL A 164 18.92 -1.17 10.08
CA VAL A 164 17.72 -0.39 9.71
C VAL A 164 17.99 1.12 9.77
N ASP A 165 18.91 1.56 10.64
CA ASP A 165 19.28 2.96 10.76
C ASP A 165 20.03 3.42 9.50
N ASP A 166 20.93 2.58 8.96
CA ASP A 166 21.58 2.83 7.66
C ASP A 166 20.55 3.00 6.53
N ALA A 167 19.49 2.18 6.53
CA ALA A 167 18.41 2.29 5.56
C ALA A 167 17.63 3.61 5.71
N MET A 168 17.39 4.07 6.94
CA MET A 168 16.74 5.36 7.21
C MET A 168 17.62 6.52 6.74
N ASP A 169 18.91 6.48 7.04
CA ASP A 169 19.86 7.53 6.67
C ASP A 169 20.00 7.61 5.13
N MET A 170 20.16 6.45 4.47
CA MET A 170 20.25 6.40 3.01
C MET A 170 18.96 6.88 2.32
N ALA A 171 17.78 6.48 2.79
CA ALA A 171 16.52 6.91 2.22
C ALA A 171 16.14 8.35 2.61
N GLY A 172 16.72 8.90 3.66
CA GLY A 172 16.38 10.22 4.22
C GLY A 172 14.96 10.27 4.80
N LEU A 173 14.45 9.16 5.33
CA LEU A 173 13.07 9.02 5.80
C LEU A 173 12.98 8.43 7.21
N PRO A 174 12.01 8.91 8.02
CA PRO A 174 11.71 8.30 9.31
C PRO A 174 11.08 6.91 9.11
N LEU A 175 11.45 5.98 9.98
CA LEU A 175 10.96 4.62 9.95
C LEU A 175 9.49 4.52 10.41
N LEU A 176 8.65 3.90 9.60
CA LEU A 176 7.31 3.47 9.98
C LEU A 176 7.31 2.07 10.56
N GLY A 177 8.14 1.16 10.01
CA GLY A 177 8.24 -0.18 10.53
C GLY A 177 9.14 -1.10 9.72
N VAL A 178 9.35 -2.29 10.31
CA VAL A 178 10.15 -3.35 9.72
C VAL A 178 9.29 -4.59 9.57
N VAL A 179 9.38 -5.25 8.42
CA VAL A 179 8.70 -6.52 8.14
C VAL A 179 9.78 -7.57 7.91
N PRO A 180 9.88 -8.59 8.77
CA PRO A 180 10.84 -9.66 8.58
C PRO A 180 10.53 -10.49 7.34
N ASP A 181 11.57 -11.09 6.75
CA ASP A 181 11.39 -12.08 5.71
C ASP A 181 10.66 -13.31 6.28
N ASP A 182 9.57 -13.71 5.62
CA ASP A 182 8.69 -14.77 6.09
C ASP A 182 8.24 -15.62 4.89
N ARG A 183 8.70 -16.85 4.85
CA ARG A 183 8.40 -17.82 3.77
C ARG A 183 6.90 -18.13 3.62
N LYS A 184 6.09 -17.79 4.62
CA LYS A 184 4.64 -17.96 4.57
C LYS A 184 3.94 -16.91 3.70
N VAL A 185 4.57 -15.74 3.51
CA VAL A 185 3.99 -14.66 2.69
C VAL A 185 3.77 -15.09 1.24
N PRO A 186 4.77 -15.60 0.50
CA PRO A 186 4.55 -16.08 -0.86
C PRO A 186 3.50 -17.20 -0.95
N VAL A 187 3.53 -18.14 -0.01
CA VAL A 187 2.55 -19.26 0.04
C VAL A 187 1.13 -18.73 0.24
N ALA A 188 0.94 -17.81 1.19
CA ALA A 188 -0.36 -17.21 1.44
C ALA A 188 -0.88 -16.40 0.25
N ASN A 189 0.02 -15.69 -0.45
CA ASN A 189 -0.35 -14.94 -1.66
C ASN A 189 -0.83 -15.86 -2.79
N VAL A 190 -0.12 -16.96 -3.06
CA VAL A 190 -0.52 -17.94 -4.07
C VAL A 190 -1.87 -18.59 -3.73
N LYS A 191 -2.14 -18.84 -2.45
CA LYS A 191 -3.40 -19.44 -1.99
C LYS A 191 -4.54 -18.44 -1.82
N GLY A 192 -4.31 -17.14 -2.02
CA GLY A 192 -5.29 -16.09 -1.68
C GLY A 192 -5.66 -16.04 -0.18
N GLU A 193 -4.79 -16.61 0.69
CA GLU A 193 -5.05 -16.70 2.13
C GLU A 193 -4.65 -15.43 2.89
N LEU A 194 -5.39 -15.15 3.96
CA LEU A 194 -5.14 -14.01 4.85
C LEU A 194 -4.05 -14.36 5.89
N LEU A 195 -2.78 -14.13 5.59
CA LEU A 195 -1.67 -14.43 6.53
C LEU A 195 -1.88 -13.79 7.92
N VAL A 196 -2.52 -12.63 7.99
CA VAL A 196 -2.75 -11.87 9.23
C VAL A 196 -3.76 -12.57 10.16
N THR A 197 -4.55 -13.51 9.67
CA THR A 197 -5.55 -14.19 10.51
C THR A 197 -4.95 -15.30 11.36
N GLN A 198 -3.80 -15.84 10.98
CA GLN A 198 -3.28 -17.08 11.56
C GLN A 198 -2.15 -16.91 12.59
N GLN A 199 -1.38 -15.81 12.59
CA GLN A 199 -0.22 -15.69 13.48
C GLN A 199 0.13 -14.25 13.88
N ASN A 200 0.36 -14.04 15.18
CA ASN A 200 0.93 -12.79 15.74
C ASN A 200 2.48 -12.84 15.75
N ARG A 201 3.09 -13.38 14.67
CA ARG A 201 4.56 -13.55 14.54
C ARG A 201 5.00 -13.23 13.12
N GLY A 202 6.30 -13.06 12.91
CA GLY A 202 6.89 -12.84 11.59
C GLY A 202 6.36 -11.61 10.87
N ALA A 203 6.14 -11.72 9.57
CA ALA A 203 5.63 -10.63 8.74
C ALA A 203 4.26 -10.13 9.19
N ALA A 204 3.37 -11.03 9.63
CA ALA A 204 2.04 -10.65 10.12
C ALA A 204 2.10 -9.67 11.30
N ARG A 205 3.02 -9.89 12.26
CA ARG A 205 3.26 -8.97 13.37
C ARG A 205 3.84 -7.64 12.88
N GLY A 206 4.78 -7.68 11.93
CA GLY A 206 5.36 -6.47 11.32
C GLY A 206 4.27 -5.57 10.74
N TYR A 207 3.40 -6.11 9.91
CA TYR A 207 2.28 -5.36 9.32
C TYR A 207 1.25 -4.89 10.35
N ALA A 208 0.96 -5.69 11.38
CA ALA A 208 0.06 -5.27 12.46
C ALA A 208 0.63 -4.07 13.25
N ASN A 209 1.93 -4.08 13.54
CA ASN A 209 2.60 -2.96 14.21
C ASN A 209 2.59 -1.69 13.35
N ILE A 210 2.82 -1.81 12.04
CA ILE A 210 2.72 -0.69 11.10
C ILE A 210 1.28 -0.13 11.09
N ALA A 211 0.27 -0.98 10.99
CA ALA A 211 -1.13 -0.58 11.04
C ALA A 211 -1.48 0.19 12.33
N GLN A 212 -1.01 -0.29 13.47
CA GLN A 212 -1.23 0.39 14.75
C GLN A 212 -0.57 1.79 14.79
N ARG A 213 0.64 1.93 14.23
CA ARG A 213 1.32 3.24 14.13
C ARG A 213 0.60 4.20 13.18
N LEU A 214 0.03 3.71 12.09
CA LEU A 214 -0.82 4.51 11.21
C LEU A 214 -2.09 4.98 11.90
N CYS A 215 -2.62 4.19 12.85
CA CYS A 215 -3.73 4.57 13.71
C CYS A 215 -3.30 5.46 14.91
N GLY A 216 -2.06 5.98 14.93
CA GLY A 216 -1.57 6.88 15.97
C GLY A 216 -1.11 6.19 17.26
N LYS A 217 -1.09 4.86 17.33
CA LYS A 217 -0.65 4.13 18.52
C LYS A 217 0.89 4.09 18.60
N ARG A 218 1.44 4.26 19.80
CA ARG A 218 2.86 4.06 20.07
C ARG A 218 3.14 2.56 20.21
N VAL A 219 3.83 1.99 19.24
CA VAL A 219 4.24 0.59 19.24
C VAL A 219 5.76 0.51 19.08
N PRO A 220 6.49 -0.20 19.95
CA PRO A 220 7.94 -0.35 19.81
C PRO A 220 8.33 -0.95 18.45
N ILE A 221 9.42 -0.45 17.86
CA ILE A 221 10.00 -1.02 16.64
C ILE A 221 10.73 -2.30 17.04
N GLY A 222 10.05 -3.42 16.97
CA GLY A 222 10.61 -4.74 17.25
C GLY A 222 10.36 -5.67 16.08
N TRP A 223 11.44 -6.32 15.60
CA TRP A 223 11.38 -7.33 14.53
C TRP A 223 12.06 -8.64 14.94
N LYS A 224 12.30 -8.81 16.25
CA LYS A 224 12.89 -10.01 16.86
C LYS A 224 11.87 -11.15 16.93
#